data_5af55adb71a93f5d12da31e7bf8d4908
#
_entry.id   5af55adb71a93f5d12da31e7bf8d4908
#
_cell.length_a   1.000
_cell.length_b   1.000
_cell.length_c   1.000
_cell.angle_alpha   90.00
_cell.angle_beta   90.00
_cell.angle_gamma   90.00
#
_symmetry.space_group_name_H-M   'P 1'
#
loop_
_entity.id
_entity.type
_entity.pdbx_description
1 polymer ?
#
loop_
_entity_poly.entity_id
_entity_poly.type
_entity_poly.pdbx_seq_one_letter_code
_entity_poly.pdbx_strand_id
1 'polypeptide(L)'
;MVQGVGVYGSGTGAAQRSPNEAMGKDAFLKLLVTQLENQDPLKPTDNTEFVAQLAQFSSLEGIQNLNSTMDGMANGISSLQDFSASGLIGRVVKAQTSQVEFDGTNALNLGYSLSTDAANVHLSIANPAGRIVRTIELGAQKAGSHELNWDGKDAGGVVLPAGAYTLSATAQDAKGVHIDAGTELIGYVTGVSMQDSKIFVNGTAVNKDSVKEIY
;
A
#
# COMPACT_ATOMS: atom_id res chain seq x y z
N MET A 1 9.86 45.40 -18.05
CA MET A 1 9.02 44.32 -18.55
C MET A 1 8.86 43.31 -17.41
N VAL A 2 7.67 43.33 -16.80
CA VAL A 2 7.34 42.44 -15.68
C VAL A 2 6.49 41.30 -16.27
N GLN A 3 6.97 40.06 -16.23
CA GLN A 3 6.20 38.92 -16.66
C GLN A 3 5.60 38.20 -15.43
N GLY A 4 4.33 37.89 -15.58
CA GLY A 4 3.41 37.47 -14.54
C GLY A 4 3.69 36.09 -13.95
N VAL A 5 3.37 35.99 -12.68
CA VAL A 5 3.31 34.77 -11.87
C VAL A 5 2.04 34.02 -12.24
N GLY A 6 2.21 32.82 -12.83
CA GLY A 6 1.12 31.87 -13.07
C GLY A 6 0.71 31.19 -11.77
N VAL A 7 -0.52 31.47 -11.32
CA VAL A 7 -1.16 30.78 -10.21
C VAL A 7 -1.64 29.42 -10.70
N TYR A 8 -1.02 28.32 -10.23
CA TYR A 8 -1.55 26.97 -10.40
C TYR A 8 -2.68 26.75 -9.39
N GLY A 9 -3.91 26.80 -9.86
CA GLY A 9 -5.08 26.44 -9.07
C GLY A 9 -5.10 24.93 -8.81
N SER A 10 -5.02 24.56 -7.54
CA SER A 10 -5.26 23.21 -7.05
C SER A 10 -6.75 22.90 -7.19
N GLY A 11 -7.11 22.15 -8.22
CA GLY A 11 -8.45 21.59 -8.37
C GLY A 11 -8.67 20.48 -7.35
N THR A 12 -9.30 20.78 -6.23
CA THR A 12 -9.93 19.77 -5.38
C THR A 12 -11.06 19.14 -6.17
N GLY A 13 -10.87 17.88 -6.57
CA GLY A 13 -11.91 17.05 -7.17
C GLY A 13 -13.00 16.75 -6.16
N ALA A 14 -13.94 17.68 -6.00
CA ALA A 14 -15.23 17.36 -5.40
C ALA A 14 -15.92 16.39 -6.35
N ALA A 15 -16.24 15.20 -5.87
CA ALA A 15 -17.08 14.25 -6.59
C ALA A 15 -18.37 14.96 -6.98
N GLN A 16 -18.50 15.26 -8.27
CA GLN A 16 -19.74 15.80 -8.83
C GLN A 16 -20.81 14.70 -8.71
N ARG A 17 -21.65 14.83 -7.69
CA ARG A 17 -22.92 14.12 -7.67
C ARG A 17 -23.66 14.55 -8.95
N SER A 18 -23.99 13.60 -9.80
CA SER A 18 -24.76 13.85 -11.00
C SER A 18 -26.12 14.43 -10.57
N PRO A 19 -26.45 15.69 -10.91
CA PRO A 19 -27.70 16.32 -10.48
C PRO A 19 -28.93 15.66 -11.10
N ASN A 20 -28.73 14.72 -12.03
CA ASN A 20 -29.79 14.17 -12.89
C ASN A 20 -30.58 13.03 -12.22
N GLU A 21 -30.04 12.37 -11.19
CA GLU A 21 -30.73 11.21 -10.57
C GLU A 21 -31.72 11.65 -9.49
N ALA A 22 -31.35 12.63 -8.67
CA ALA A 22 -32.27 13.19 -7.67
C ALA A 22 -33.47 13.93 -8.31
N MET A 23 -33.23 14.59 -9.45
CA MET A 23 -34.32 15.26 -10.20
C MET A 23 -35.31 14.27 -10.80
N GLY A 24 -34.90 13.04 -11.13
CA GLY A 24 -35.79 12.02 -11.66
C GLY A 24 -36.87 11.58 -10.68
N LYS A 25 -36.52 11.38 -9.41
CA LYS A 25 -37.45 10.95 -8.36
C LYS A 25 -38.42 12.04 -7.95
N ASP A 26 -37.91 13.26 -7.73
CA ASP A 26 -38.77 14.40 -7.32
C ASP A 26 -39.68 14.85 -8.46
N ALA A 27 -39.19 14.87 -9.71
CA ALA A 27 -40.00 15.15 -10.89
C ALA A 27 -41.08 14.09 -11.09
N PHE A 28 -40.78 12.82 -10.86
CA PHE A 28 -41.72 11.73 -10.97
C PHE A 28 -42.81 11.80 -9.87
N LEU A 29 -42.43 12.01 -8.61
CA LEU A 29 -43.42 12.17 -7.52
C LEU A 29 -44.37 13.33 -7.78
N LYS A 30 -43.82 14.43 -8.34
CA LYS A 30 -44.62 15.59 -8.75
C LYS A 30 -45.61 15.25 -9.89
N LEU A 31 -45.15 14.46 -10.89
CA LEU A 31 -46.03 13.97 -11.97
C LEU A 31 -47.11 13.02 -11.45
N LEU A 32 -46.78 12.12 -10.50
CA LEU A 32 -47.72 11.17 -9.91
C LEU A 32 -48.78 11.90 -9.12
N VAL A 33 -48.43 12.91 -8.31
CA VAL A 33 -49.35 13.77 -7.58
C VAL A 33 -50.28 14.51 -8.55
N THR A 34 -49.70 15.12 -9.62
CA THR A 34 -50.48 15.83 -10.62
C THR A 34 -51.43 14.92 -11.38
N GLN A 35 -51.03 13.66 -11.66
CA GLN A 35 -51.92 12.67 -12.29
C GLN A 35 -53.04 12.21 -11.35
N LEU A 36 -52.79 12.05 -10.06
CA LEU A 36 -53.79 11.73 -9.06
C LEU A 36 -54.82 12.84 -8.89
N GLU A 37 -54.37 14.12 -8.96
CA GLU A 37 -55.26 15.27 -8.87
C GLU A 37 -56.17 15.44 -10.11
N ASN A 38 -55.77 14.95 -11.28
CA ASN A 38 -56.52 15.09 -12.56
C ASN A 38 -57.14 13.77 -13.08
N GLN A 39 -57.17 12.70 -12.28
CA GLN A 39 -57.78 11.40 -12.68
C GLN A 39 -59.32 11.43 -12.66
N ASP A 40 -59.91 10.88 -13.71
CA ASP A 40 -61.35 10.57 -13.74
C ASP A 40 -61.62 9.35 -12.81
N PRO A 41 -62.44 9.50 -11.79
CA PRO A 41 -62.71 8.43 -10.82
C PRO A 41 -63.33 7.17 -11.42
N LEU A 42 -63.76 7.22 -12.67
CA LEU A 42 -64.40 6.07 -13.37
C LEU A 42 -63.42 5.26 -14.25
N LYS A 43 -62.17 5.72 -14.43
CA LYS A 43 -61.16 5.02 -15.23
C LYS A 43 -59.75 5.21 -14.64
N PRO A 44 -59.44 4.51 -13.51
CA PRO A 44 -58.07 4.60 -12.94
C PRO A 44 -57.07 3.94 -13.87
N THR A 45 -55.97 4.65 -14.23
CA THR A 45 -54.83 4.08 -14.93
C THR A 45 -53.96 3.33 -13.95
N ASP A 46 -53.58 2.08 -14.26
CA ASP A 46 -52.74 1.24 -13.42
C ASP A 46 -51.26 1.63 -13.55
N ASN A 47 -50.74 2.36 -12.56
CA ASN A 47 -49.37 2.80 -12.50
C ASN A 47 -48.49 1.85 -11.67
N THR A 48 -48.96 0.64 -11.37
CA THR A 48 -48.33 -0.33 -10.46
C THR A 48 -46.93 -0.75 -10.98
N GLU A 49 -46.80 -0.88 -12.30
CA GLU A 49 -45.53 -1.28 -12.94
C GLU A 49 -44.44 -0.20 -12.79
N PHE A 50 -44.83 1.08 -12.94
CA PHE A 50 -43.89 2.20 -12.76
C PHE A 50 -43.47 2.36 -11.29
N VAL A 51 -44.40 2.14 -10.33
CA VAL A 51 -44.08 2.16 -8.89
C VAL A 51 -43.13 1.02 -8.55
N ALA A 52 -43.32 -0.18 -9.13
CA ALA A 52 -42.40 -1.30 -8.95
C ALA A 52 -40.98 -1.02 -9.49
N GLN A 53 -40.90 -0.44 -10.69
CA GLN A 53 -39.62 -0.04 -11.27
C GLN A 53 -38.91 1.02 -10.41
N LEU A 54 -39.65 1.98 -9.88
CA LEU A 54 -39.10 3.04 -9.03
C LEU A 54 -38.64 2.48 -7.68
N ALA A 55 -39.35 1.52 -7.12
CA ALA A 55 -38.92 0.80 -5.91
C ALA A 55 -37.61 0.03 -6.16
N GLN A 56 -37.48 -0.56 -7.34
CA GLN A 56 -36.27 -1.26 -7.73
C GLN A 56 -35.09 -0.28 -7.94
N PHE A 57 -35.30 0.88 -8.59
CA PHE A 57 -34.29 1.93 -8.70
C PHE A 57 -33.90 2.48 -7.33
N SER A 58 -34.86 2.75 -6.44
CA SER A 58 -34.56 3.22 -5.09
C SER A 58 -33.76 2.20 -4.27
N SER A 59 -34.01 0.90 -4.48
CA SER A 59 -33.22 -0.17 -3.86
C SER A 59 -31.78 -0.21 -4.39
N LEU A 60 -31.61 -0.05 -5.70
CA LEU A 60 -30.27 0.03 -6.32
C LEU A 60 -29.52 1.27 -5.85
N GLU A 61 -30.18 2.42 -5.77
CA GLU A 61 -29.60 3.64 -5.23
C GLU A 61 -29.19 3.47 -3.75
N GLY A 62 -30.04 2.81 -2.96
CA GLY A 62 -29.73 2.44 -1.58
C GLY A 62 -28.49 1.56 -1.47
N ILE A 63 -28.33 0.58 -2.36
CA ILE A 63 -27.14 -0.29 -2.42
C ILE A 63 -25.92 0.49 -2.85
N GLN A 64 -26.02 1.38 -3.84
CA GLN A 64 -24.89 2.24 -4.26
C GLN A 64 -24.43 3.18 -3.14
N ASN A 65 -25.38 3.78 -2.41
CA ASN A 65 -25.08 4.63 -1.26
C ASN A 65 -24.42 3.82 -0.12
N LEU A 66 -24.86 2.58 0.11
CA LEU A 66 -24.23 1.66 1.06
C LEU A 66 -22.78 1.34 0.63
N ASN A 67 -22.56 1.01 -0.64
CA ASN A 67 -21.21 0.74 -1.14
C ASN A 67 -20.30 1.97 -0.97
N SER A 68 -20.77 3.17 -1.33
CA SER A 68 -20.01 4.40 -1.14
C SER A 68 -19.70 4.69 0.34
N THR A 69 -20.64 4.38 1.24
CA THR A 69 -20.43 4.52 2.69
C THR A 69 -19.39 3.51 3.20
N MET A 70 -19.44 2.26 2.70
CA MET A 70 -18.45 1.22 3.00
C MET A 70 -17.05 1.59 2.53
N ASP A 71 -16.92 2.15 1.31
CA ASP A 71 -15.65 2.65 0.79
C ASP A 71 -15.11 3.81 1.65
N GLY A 72 -15.97 4.73 2.06
CA GLY A 72 -15.62 5.80 3.00
C GLY A 72 -15.14 5.27 4.35
N MET A 73 -15.77 4.22 4.85
CA MET A 73 -15.40 3.56 6.11
C MET A 73 -14.06 2.83 5.99
N ALA A 74 -13.81 2.12 4.88
CA ALA A 74 -12.53 1.47 4.58
C ALA A 74 -11.39 2.49 4.52
N ASN A 75 -11.60 3.63 3.84
CA ASN A 75 -10.63 4.72 3.77
C ASN A 75 -10.38 5.36 5.15
N GLY A 76 -11.42 5.49 5.99
CA GLY A 76 -11.28 5.96 7.37
C GLY A 76 -10.42 5.03 8.23
N ILE A 77 -10.63 3.72 8.12
CA ILE A 77 -9.83 2.71 8.83
C ILE A 77 -8.37 2.76 8.37
N SER A 78 -8.14 2.87 7.05
CA SER A 78 -6.79 3.01 6.51
C SER A 78 -6.08 4.25 7.05
N SER A 79 -6.77 5.39 7.12
CA SER A 79 -6.22 6.63 7.68
C SER A 79 -5.85 6.51 9.15
N LEU A 80 -6.63 5.76 9.95
CA LEU A 80 -6.31 5.47 11.35
C LEU A 80 -5.06 4.59 11.49
N GLN A 81 -4.89 3.61 10.60
CA GLN A 81 -3.70 2.77 10.55
C GLN A 81 -2.45 3.57 10.18
N ASP A 82 -2.57 4.50 9.22
CA ASP A 82 -1.47 5.37 8.81
C ASP A 82 -1.07 6.34 9.93
N PHE A 83 -2.04 6.86 10.69
CA PHE A 83 -1.77 7.65 11.88
C PHE A 83 -1.04 6.84 12.95
N SER A 84 -1.42 5.58 13.16
CA SER A 84 -0.73 4.69 14.10
C SER A 84 0.72 4.42 13.68
N ALA A 85 0.99 4.33 12.37
CA ALA A 85 2.35 4.16 11.85
C ALA A 85 3.25 5.37 12.12
N SER A 86 2.70 6.57 12.30
CA SER A 86 3.49 7.76 12.67
C SER A 86 4.17 7.62 14.05
N GLY A 87 3.60 6.83 14.94
CA GLY A 87 4.21 6.47 16.22
C GLY A 87 5.48 5.62 16.12
N LEU A 88 5.80 5.09 14.92
CA LEU A 88 7.04 4.36 14.66
C LEU A 88 8.23 5.28 14.37
N ILE A 89 8.01 6.54 14.04
CA ILE A 89 9.10 7.48 13.71
C ILE A 89 10.07 7.57 14.89
N GLY A 90 11.36 7.37 14.59
CA GLY A 90 12.44 7.35 15.58
C GLY A 90 12.63 6.00 16.28
N ARG A 91 11.77 5.01 16.05
CA ARG A 91 11.97 3.65 16.55
C ARG A 91 12.79 2.83 15.57
N VAL A 92 13.48 1.83 16.10
CA VAL A 92 14.14 0.80 15.29
C VAL A 92 13.11 -0.25 14.93
N VAL A 93 13.05 -0.62 13.67
CA VAL A 93 12.18 -1.69 13.20
C VAL A 93 12.96 -2.70 12.36
N LYS A 94 12.48 -3.93 12.35
CA LYS A 94 12.87 -4.97 11.42
C LYS A 94 11.73 -5.15 10.42
N ALA A 95 12.02 -4.91 9.14
CA ALA A 95 11.03 -5.00 8.07
C ALA A 95 11.49 -5.92 6.96
N GLN A 96 10.59 -6.77 6.47
CA GLN A 96 10.86 -7.65 5.34
C GLN A 96 10.92 -6.84 4.06
N THR A 97 12.04 -6.89 3.36
CA THR A 97 12.26 -6.22 2.08
C THR A 97 13.38 -6.90 1.31
N SER A 98 13.27 -6.88 -0.01
CA SER A 98 14.34 -7.27 -0.92
C SER A 98 15.12 -6.08 -1.48
N GLN A 99 14.72 -4.84 -1.16
CA GLN A 99 15.39 -3.63 -1.62
C GLN A 99 15.84 -2.79 -0.45
N VAL A 100 17.01 -2.18 -0.57
CA VAL A 100 17.57 -1.28 0.43
C VAL A 100 18.21 -0.08 -0.26
N GLU A 101 18.05 1.09 0.34
CA GLU A 101 18.76 2.31 -0.08
C GLU A 101 20.06 2.41 0.71
N PHE A 102 21.18 2.44 0.00
CA PHE A 102 22.50 2.70 0.57
C PHE A 102 22.88 4.16 0.34
N ASP A 103 23.31 4.86 1.37
CA ASP A 103 23.66 6.28 1.29
C ASP A 103 25.10 6.55 0.82
N GLY A 104 25.86 5.49 0.55
CA GLY A 104 27.27 5.58 0.13
C GLY A 104 28.27 5.69 1.28
N THR A 105 27.81 5.72 2.55
CA THR A 105 28.68 5.97 3.70
C THR A 105 28.42 5.04 4.88
N ASN A 106 27.17 4.90 5.29
CA ASN A 106 26.83 4.19 6.52
C ASN A 106 26.53 2.71 6.25
N ALA A 107 27.10 1.84 7.08
CA ALA A 107 26.79 0.43 7.03
C ALA A 107 25.28 0.16 7.30
N LEU A 108 24.72 -0.84 6.63
CA LEU A 108 23.36 -1.26 6.78
C LEU A 108 23.27 -2.53 7.64
N ASN A 109 22.36 -2.52 8.63
CA ASN A 109 22.00 -3.73 9.34
C ASN A 109 20.95 -4.47 8.53
N LEU A 110 21.32 -5.61 8.00
CA LEU A 110 20.50 -6.48 7.20
C LEU A 110 20.12 -7.70 8.03
N GLY A 111 19.02 -8.32 7.64
CA GLY A 111 18.59 -9.60 8.19
C GLY A 111 18.22 -10.58 7.10
N TYR A 112 18.11 -11.84 7.51
CA TYR A 112 17.46 -12.86 6.73
C TYR A 112 16.73 -13.83 7.65
N SER A 113 15.68 -14.45 7.15
CA SER A 113 14.89 -15.42 7.90
C SER A 113 14.86 -16.75 7.15
N LEU A 114 14.95 -17.85 7.88
CA LEU A 114 14.94 -19.21 7.36
C LEU A 114 13.73 -19.98 7.93
N SER A 115 13.01 -20.68 7.06
CA SER A 115 11.86 -21.50 7.48
C SER A 115 12.29 -22.78 8.23
N THR A 116 13.47 -23.32 7.92
CA THR A 116 14.06 -24.52 8.53
C THR A 116 15.59 -24.39 8.62
N ASP A 117 16.25 -25.33 9.32
CA ASP A 117 17.72 -25.41 9.37
C ASP A 117 18.31 -25.57 7.98
N ALA A 118 19.30 -24.76 7.63
CA ALA A 118 20.01 -24.80 6.37
C ALA A 118 21.47 -25.23 6.54
N ALA A 119 21.98 -26.02 5.60
CA ALA A 119 23.39 -26.40 5.54
C ALA A 119 24.25 -25.33 4.86
N ASN A 120 23.68 -24.61 3.91
CA ASN A 120 24.34 -23.52 3.21
C ASN A 120 23.39 -22.35 3.03
N VAL A 121 23.83 -21.16 3.41
CA VAL A 121 23.13 -19.91 3.24
C VAL A 121 24.06 -18.90 2.59
N HIS A 122 23.56 -18.22 1.54
CA HIS A 122 24.26 -17.14 0.86
C HIS A 122 23.34 -15.92 0.79
N LEU A 123 23.85 -14.75 1.16
CA LEU A 123 23.21 -13.48 0.91
C LEU A 123 23.91 -12.77 -0.23
N SER A 124 23.19 -12.47 -1.29
CA SER A 124 23.67 -11.74 -2.46
C SER A 124 23.11 -10.33 -2.48
N ILE A 125 23.96 -9.37 -2.81
CA ILE A 125 23.63 -7.96 -2.97
C ILE A 125 23.90 -7.58 -4.42
N ALA A 126 22.85 -7.10 -5.12
CA ALA A 126 22.93 -6.67 -6.50
C ALA A 126 22.72 -5.16 -6.62
N ASN A 127 23.42 -4.55 -7.57
CA ASN A 127 23.25 -3.13 -7.89
C ASN A 127 21.98 -2.89 -8.75
N PRO A 128 21.60 -1.62 -9.04
CA PRO A 128 20.41 -1.31 -9.85
C PRO A 128 20.43 -1.91 -11.26
N ALA A 129 21.61 -2.27 -11.79
CA ALA A 129 21.73 -2.97 -13.08
C ALA A 129 21.55 -4.49 -12.96
N GLY A 130 21.20 -5.02 -11.77
CA GLY A 130 21.01 -6.45 -11.52
C GLY A 130 22.33 -7.24 -11.39
N ARG A 131 23.49 -6.58 -11.40
CA ARG A 131 24.78 -7.26 -11.22
C ARG A 131 25.04 -7.48 -9.74
N ILE A 132 25.33 -8.74 -9.34
CA ILE A 132 25.78 -9.06 -7.99
C ILE A 132 27.14 -8.38 -7.73
N VAL A 133 27.19 -7.54 -6.70
CA VAL A 133 28.37 -6.80 -6.27
C VAL A 133 28.99 -7.40 -5.01
N ARG A 134 28.20 -8.10 -4.21
CA ARG A 134 28.67 -8.79 -3.01
C ARG A 134 27.89 -10.08 -2.82
N THR A 135 28.58 -11.15 -2.47
CA THR A 135 27.99 -12.38 -1.91
C THR A 135 28.63 -12.62 -0.55
N ILE A 136 27.80 -12.85 0.45
CA ILE A 136 28.22 -13.17 1.82
C ILE A 136 27.85 -14.62 2.05
N GLU A 137 28.85 -15.45 2.28
CA GLU A 137 28.69 -16.86 2.58
C GLU A 137 28.52 -17.01 4.10
N LEU A 138 27.39 -17.53 4.53
CA LEU A 138 27.02 -17.63 5.93
C LEU A 138 27.13 -19.06 6.47
N GLY A 139 27.31 -20.03 5.56
CA GLY A 139 27.44 -21.44 5.92
C GLY A 139 26.15 -22.03 6.50
N ALA A 140 26.31 -22.97 7.45
CA ALA A 140 25.18 -23.62 8.10
C ALA A 140 24.52 -22.70 9.13
N GLN A 141 23.20 -22.59 9.04
CA GLN A 141 22.39 -21.71 9.89
C GLN A 141 21.15 -22.44 10.39
N LYS A 142 20.69 -22.08 11.57
CA LYS A 142 19.44 -22.59 12.16
C LYS A 142 18.22 -21.88 11.57
N ALA A 143 17.05 -22.51 11.68
CA ALA A 143 15.77 -21.85 11.42
C ALA A 143 15.62 -20.60 12.29
N GLY A 144 14.95 -19.58 11.74
CA GLY A 144 14.67 -18.32 12.42
C GLY A 144 15.28 -17.10 11.73
N SER A 145 15.27 -15.98 12.43
CA SER A 145 15.80 -14.68 11.95
C SER A 145 17.24 -14.50 12.37
N HIS A 146 18.06 -14.03 11.45
CA HIS A 146 19.49 -13.78 11.63
C HIS A 146 19.81 -12.37 11.18
N GLU A 147 20.84 -11.76 11.77
CA GLU A 147 21.26 -10.39 11.50
C GLU A 147 22.72 -10.37 11.05
N LEU A 148 23.01 -9.44 10.15
CA LEU A 148 24.36 -9.19 9.67
C LEU A 148 24.50 -7.70 9.34
N ASN A 149 25.75 -7.24 9.35
CA ASN A 149 26.06 -5.87 8.96
C ASN A 149 26.77 -5.88 7.60
N TRP A 150 26.26 -5.05 6.66
CA TRP A 150 26.92 -4.82 5.38
C TRP A 150 27.58 -3.44 5.39
N ASP A 151 28.87 -3.41 5.17
CA ASP A 151 29.72 -2.22 5.20
C ASP A 151 29.66 -1.35 3.92
N GLY A 152 28.72 -1.64 3.02
CA GLY A 152 28.55 -0.90 1.77
C GLY A 152 29.64 -1.16 0.71
N LYS A 153 30.44 -2.22 0.88
CA LYS A 153 31.55 -2.55 -0.03
C LYS A 153 31.22 -3.74 -0.91
N ASP A 154 31.83 -3.75 -2.07
CA ASP A 154 31.83 -4.91 -2.97
C ASP A 154 32.75 -6.04 -2.50
N ALA A 155 32.84 -7.13 -3.30
CA ALA A 155 33.74 -8.25 -3.01
C ALA A 155 35.23 -7.89 -3.01
N GLY A 156 35.61 -6.80 -3.68
CA GLY A 156 36.97 -6.27 -3.73
C GLY A 156 37.28 -5.29 -2.60
N GLY A 157 36.34 -4.98 -1.72
CA GLY A 157 36.49 -4.01 -0.63
C GLY A 157 36.36 -2.55 -1.05
N VAL A 158 35.85 -2.28 -2.27
CA VAL A 158 35.62 -0.93 -2.78
C VAL A 158 34.25 -0.47 -2.32
N VAL A 159 34.16 0.74 -1.75
CA VAL A 159 32.87 1.34 -1.34
C VAL A 159 32.00 1.57 -2.57
N LEU A 160 30.78 1.12 -2.47
CA LEU A 160 29.77 1.26 -3.54
C LEU A 160 29.13 2.65 -3.50
N PRO A 161 28.64 3.16 -4.63
CA PRO A 161 27.95 4.43 -4.68
C PRO A 161 26.59 4.35 -3.95
N ALA A 162 26.07 5.51 -3.52
CA ALA A 162 24.71 5.63 -3.03
C ALA A 162 23.70 5.18 -4.08
N GLY A 163 22.62 4.52 -3.65
CA GLY A 163 21.55 4.06 -4.52
C GLY A 163 20.81 2.84 -3.98
N ALA A 164 19.85 2.36 -4.79
CA ALA A 164 19.03 1.20 -4.48
C ALA A 164 19.79 -0.10 -4.76
N TYR A 165 19.82 -1.00 -3.79
CA TYR A 165 20.44 -2.33 -3.93
C TYR A 165 19.39 -3.40 -3.68
N THR A 166 19.51 -4.54 -4.35
CA THR A 166 18.61 -5.68 -4.20
C THR A 166 19.29 -6.77 -3.38
N LEU A 167 18.61 -7.22 -2.35
CA LEU A 167 19.04 -8.33 -1.49
C LEU A 167 18.34 -9.63 -1.93
N SER A 168 19.10 -10.73 -1.92
CA SER A 168 18.56 -12.06 -2.17
C SER A 168 19.26 -13.05 -1.24
N ALA A 169 18.47 -13.77 -0.45
CA ALA A 169 18.95 -14.86 0.38
C ALA A 169 18.62 -16.18 -0.32
N THR A 170 19.62 -17.07 -0.44
CA THR A 170 19.44 -18.44 -0.91
C THR A 170 19.93 -19.41 0.14
N ALA A 171 19.10 -20.40 0.43
CA ALA A 171 19.39 -21.41 1.46
C ALA A 171 19.09 -22.81 0.93
N GLN A 172 19.91 -23.78 1.35
CA GLN A 172 19.78 -25.18 0.99
C GLN A 172 20.04 -26.08 2.21
N ASP A 173 19.34 -27.18 2.28
CA ASP A 173 19.62 -28.23 3.26
C ASP A 173 20.86 -29.07 2.88
N ALA A 174 21.24 -30.05 3.72
CA ALA A 174 22.37 -30.94 3.47
C ALA A 174 22.22 -31.83 2.22
N LYS A 175 21.01 -31.92 1.65
CA LYS A 175 20.70 -32.64 0.42
C LYS A 175 20.63 -31.77 -0.81
N GLY A 176 20.85 -30.45 -0.65
CA GLY A 176 20.75 -29.44 -1.73
C GLY A 176 19.31 -28.99 -2.03
N VAL A 177 18.35 -29.34 -1.19
CA VAL A 177 16.97 -28.90 -1.36
C VAL A 177 16.86 -27.44 -0.95
N HIS A 178 16.20 -26.62 -1.78
CA HIS A 178 15.96 -25.21 -1.51
C HIS A 178 15.10 -25.01 -0.26
N ILE A 179 15.50 -24.06 0.57
CA ILE A 179 14.79 -23.61 1.77
C ILE A 179 14.33 -22.18 1.54
N ASP A 180 13.08 -21.89 1.89
CA ASP A 180 12.56 -20.52 1.82
C ASP A 180 13.32 -19.60 2.78
N ALA A 181 13.87 -18.52 2.20
CA ALA A 181 14.62 -17.51 2.90
C ALA A 181 14.10 -16.12 2.53
N GLY A 182 13.78 -15.33 3.54
CA GLY A 182 13.40 -13.93 3.39
C GLY A 182 14.57 -12.99 3.69
N THR A 183 14.60 -11.81 3.10
CA THR A 183 15.54 -10.74 3.45
C THR A 183 14.86 -9.64 4.24
N GLU A 184 15.58 -9.02 5.15
CA GLU A 184 15.07 -8.03 6.11
C GLU A 184 16.03 -6.84 6.19
N LEU A 185 15.48 -5.67 6.50
CA LEU A 185 16.23 -4.46 6.84
C LEU A 185 15.92 -4.08 8.28
N ILE A 186 16.97 -3.75 9.04
CA ILE A 186 16.86 -3.29 10.42
C ILE A 186 17.36 -1.84 10.47
N GLY A 187 16.52 -0.94 10.94
CA GLY A 187 16.90 0.47 10.98
C GLY A 187 15.86 1.37 11.61
N TYR A 188 16.22 2.64 11.71
CA TYR A 188 15.32 3.66 12.25
C TYR A 188 14.23 4.04 11.23
N VAL A 189 13.01 4.17 11.71
CA VAL A 189 11.94 4.77 10.91
C VAL A 189 12.18 6.28 10.85
N THR A 190 12.49 6.78 9.66
CA THR A 190 12.79 8.19 9.40
C THR A 190 11.58 8.97 8.90
N GLY A 191 10.53 8.28 8.47
CA GLY A 191 9.30 8.91 7.96
C GLY A 191 8.20 7.89 7.65
N VAL A 192 7.00 8.40 7.43
CA VAL A 192 5.81 7.63 7.04
C VAL A 192 5.15 8.32 5.85
N SER A 193 4.82 7.55 4.80
CA SER A 193 3.99 8.01 3.69
C SER A 193 2.53 7.64 3.95
N MET A 194 1.67 8.66 4.05
CA MET A 194 0.24 8.45 4.26
C MET A 194 -0.53 8.12 2.97
N GLN A 195 0.12 8.27 1.80
CA GLN A 195 -0.52 7.97 0.52
C GLN A 195 -0.30 6.53 0.06
N ASP A 196 0.89 5.97 0.36
CA ASP A 196 1.33 4.69 -0.20
C ASP A 196 1.41 3.59 0.86
N SER A 197 0.92 3.82 2.08
CA SER A 197 1.03 2.89 3.22
C SER A 197 2.47 2.39 3.45
N LYS A 198 3.46 3.28 3.25
CA LYS A 198 4.88 2.97 3.40
C LYS A 198 5.50 3.70 4.58
N ILE A 199 6.50 3.07 5.17
CA ILE A 199 7.43 3.69 6.11
C ILE A 199 8.82 3.78 5.47
N PHE A 200 9.60 4.74 5.88
CA PHE A 200 11.01 4.86 5.45
C PHE A 200 11.91 4.36 6.57
N VAL A 201 12.64 3.28 6.31
CA VAL A 201 13.62 2.70 7.25
C VAL A 201 15.02 3.00 6.71
N ASN A 202 15.76 3.86 7.40
CA ASN A 202 17.06 4.39 6.92
C ASN A 202 16.99 4.88 5.46
N GLY A 203 15.91 5.56 5.08
CA GLY A 203 15.69 6.04 3.70
C GLY A 203 15.06 5.02 2.75
N THR A 204 15.05 3.73 3.08
CA THR A 204 14.40 2.68 2.28
C THR A 204 12.89 2.70 2.47
N ALA A 205 12.14 2.81 1.38
CA ALA A 205 10.68 2.72 1.42
C ALA A 205 10.23 1.25 1.56
N VAL A 206 9.57 0.92 2.67
CA VAL A 206 9.08 -0.43 3.00
C VAL A 206 7.58 -0.36 3.25
N ASN A 207 6.86 -1.41 2.88
CA ASN A 207 5.45 -1.49 3.22
C ASN A 207 5.30 -1.60 4.76
N LYS A 208 4.39 -0.84 5.37
CA LYS A 208 4.13 -0.92 6.82
C LYS A 208 3.78 -2.33 7.30
N ASP A 209 3.07 -3.11 6.45
CA ASP A 209 2.66 -4.48 6.77
C ASP A 209 3.82 -5.48 6.76
N SER A 210 4.97 -5.09 6.22
CA SER A 210 6.18 -5.92 6.22
C SER A 210 7.03 -5.76 7.49
N VAL A 211 6.65 -4.87 8.41
CA VAL A 211 7.30 -4.76 9.73
C VAL A 211 7.02 -6.01 10.54
N LYS A 212 8.10 -6.67 10.99
CA LYS A 212 8.04 -7.91 11.79
C LYS A 212 8.24 -7.63 13.27
N GLU A 213 9.15 -6.72 13.60
CA GLU A 213 9.54 -6.41 14.97
C GLU A 213 9.76 -4.90 15.13
N ILE A 214 9.51 -4.39 16.35
CA ILE A 214 9.71 -3.00 16.76
C ILE A 214 10.50 -3.03 18.07
N TYR A 215 11.59 -2.23 18.14
CA TYR A 215 12.51 -2.15 19.26
C TYR A 215 12.40 -0.81 19.98
#